data_35c09e348769b2000292db8ece92f536
#
_entry.id   35c09e348769b2000292db8ece92f536
#
_cell.length_a   1.000
_cell.length_b   1.000
_cell.length_c   1.000
_cell.angle_alpha   90.00
_cell.angle_beta   90.00
_cell.angle_gamma   90.00
#
_symmetry.space_group_name_H-M   'P 1'
#
loop_
_entity.id
_entity.type
_entity.pdbx_description
1 polymer ?
#
loop_
_entity_poly.entity_id
_entity_poly.type
_entity_poly.pdbx_seq_one_letter_code
_entity_poly.pdbx_strand_id
1 'polypeptide(L)'
;MSADIKEYFHLLQAVCRAEDAALGSAYRQLRELLEHLCRTQMVDSCLQMTDLSARINFVSSKLGLTVAEQNRLHTFRLTSNAVLNRKINPSKGHLLRDAKTLSFFVKRLTGEDIPAELYRLLPYADATYIVKPLAREHVQRMRVCFQYADEKYLYVCPVDAVADEPLRVRYNVPQVNDEFAETCDLLWRHARINLLDVAIDDSGVLTPSFIILEPDYLLDISSLAECFREYGHHPANYMLARLQTPDNTRPLLLGNIANLFLDEWIHAENEPDYLACMKKAFRSYPIELAACADLRDREKEREFFVDCRRHFDNIRQTVTETFRASGYELDKADAVLEPSYICEALGLQGRLDYMQRDMSSFIEMKSGKADEYAIRGKIEPKENNKVQMLLYQAVLEYAMGKDHRQVKSYLLYTRYPLLYPARPSW
;
A
#
# COMPACT_ATOMS: atom_id res chain seq x y z
N MET A 1 37.46 1.68 -8.84
CA MET A 1 37.20 1.90 -7.39
C MET A 1 37.90 3.15 -6.83
N SER A 2 39.20 3.44 -7.07
CA SER A 2 39.86 4.62 -6.45
C SER A 2 39.40 6.00 -6.94
N ALA A 3 38.83 6.12 -8.14
CA ALA A 3 38.31 7.39 -8.68
C ALA A 3 37.01 7.82 -7.98
N ASP A 4 36.09 6.87 -7.74
CA ASP A 4 34.79 7.12 -7.09
C ASP A 4 34.93 7.60 -5.63
N ILE A 5 35.92 7.09 -4.90
CA ILE A 5 36.12 7.43 -3.48
C ILE A 5 36.54 8.90 -3.31
N LYS A 6 37.42 9.39 -4.18
CA LYS A 6 37.84 10.81 -4.18
C LYS A 6 36.64 11.71 -4.48
N GLU A 7 35.75 11.28 -5.34
CA GLU A 7 34.54 12.01 -5.72
C GLU A 7 33.56 12.16 -4.52
N TYR A 8 33.41 11.13 -3.69
CA TYR A 8 32.59 11.22 -2.46
C TYR A 8 33.14 12.27 -1.49
N PHE A 9 34.45 12.29 -1.25
CA PHE A 9 35.06 13.28 -0.37
C PHE A 9 35.02 14.68 -0.96
N HIS A 10 35.17 14.84 -2.27
CA HIS A 10 35.01 16.14 -2.95
C HIS A 10 33.60 16.68 -2.84
N LEU A 11 32.59 15.84 -3.02
CA LEU A 11 31.18 16.21 -2.82
C LEU A 11 30.93 16.66 -1.37
N LEU A 12 31.41 15.88 -0.39
CA LEU A 12 31.27 16.25 1.04
C LEU A 12 31.99 17.57 1.35
N GLN A 13 33.16 17.84 0.76
CA GLN A 13 33.89 19.10 0.91
C GLN A 13 33.10 20.27 0.30
N ALA A 14 32.51 20.10 -0.88
CA ALA A 14 31.66 21.10 -1.52
C ALA A 14 30.42 21.42 -0.68
N VAL A 15 29.76 20.41 -0.16
CA VAL A 15 28.61 20.55 0.75
C VAL A 15 29.01 21.32 2.03
N CYS A 16 30.16 21.00 2.62
CA CYS A 16 30.66 21.73 3.79
C CYS A 16 30.92 23.23 3.52
N ARG A 17 31.11 23.62 2.27
CA ARG A 17 31.32 25.03 1.86
C ARG A 17 30.03 25.73 1.43
N ALA A 18 28.88 25.02 1.35
CA ALA A 18 27.62 25.60 0.91
C ALA A 18 27.20 26.77 1.80
N GLU A 19 26.68 27.82 1.20
CA GLU A 19 26.07 28.98 1.88
C GLU A 19 24.69 28.66 2.43
N ASP A 20 24.19 29.48 3.34
CA ASP A 20 22.88 29.28 3.99
C ASP A 20 21.72 29.17 3.00
N ALA A 21 21.76 29.93 1.90
CA ALA A 21 20.75 29.85 0.85
C ALA A 21 20.72 28.50 0.10
N ALA A 22 21.81 27.73 0.14
CA ALA A 22 21.97 26.45 -0.56
C ALA A 22 21.80 25.22 0.34
N LEU A 23 21.45 25.37 1.63
CA LEU A 23 21.36 24.26 2.59
C LEU A 23 20.40 23.17 2.16
N GLY A 24 19.24 23.52 1.59
CA GLY A 24 18.29 22.52 1.08
C GLY A 24 18.86 21.66 -0.06
N SER A 25 19.62 22.27 -0.99
CA SER A 25 20.32 21.57 -2.07
C SER A 25 21.44 20.70 -1.52
N ALA A 26 22.16 21.20 -0.53
CA ALA A 26 23.23 20.43 0.14
C ALA A 26 22.68 19.19 0.84
N TYR A 27 21.53 19.28 1.52
CA TYR A 27 20.87 18.12 2.13
C TYR A 27 20.41 17.09 1.08
N ARG A 28 19.95 17.54 -0.08
CA ARG A 28 19.61 16.64 -1.19
C ARG A 28 20.84 15.84 -1.64
N GLN A 29 21.97 16.52 -1.87
CA GLN A 29 23.21 15.87 -2.27
C GLN A 29 23.71 14.86 -1.22
N LEU A 30 23.68 15.21 0.07
CA LEU A 30 24.03 14.28 1.14
C LEU A 30 23.10 13.07 1.19
N ARG A 31 21.80 13.28 0.95
CA ARG A 31 20.82 12.20 0.91
C ARG A 31 21.08 11.26 -0.25
N GLU A 32 21.28 11.78 -1.44
CA GLU A 32 21.62 11.00 -2.64
C GLU A 32 22.91 10.21 -2.45
N LEU A 33 23.92 10.81 -1.81
CA LEU A 33 25.17 10.13 -1.46
C LEU A 33 24.91 8.94 -0.52
N LEU A 34 24.16 9.12 0.57
CA LEU A 34 23.85 8.03 1.49
C LEU A 34 23.09 6.89 0.79
N GLU A 35 22.10 7.23 -0.03
CA GLU A 35 21.35 6.23 -0.81
C GLU A 35 22.24 5.47 -1.78
N HIS A 36 23.13 6.16 -2.47
CA HIS A 36 24.10 5.55 -3.38
C HIS A 36 25.05 4.61 -2.64
N LEU A 37 25.65 5.07 -1.54
CA LEU A 37 26.55 4.27 -0.72
C LEU A 37 25.89 2.99 -0.18
N CYS A 38 24.63 3.11 0.26
CA CYS A 38 23.90 1.93 0.72
C CYS A 38 23.60 0.97 -0.44
N ARG A 39 23.21 1.46 -1.62
CA ARG A 39 22.94 0.62 -2.81
C ARG A 39 24.17 -0.15 -3.26
N THR A 40 25.34 0.50 -3.31
CA THR A 40 26.57 -0.16 -3.74
C THR A 40 26.96 -1.35 -2.85
N GLN A 41 26.59 -1.30 -1.56
CA GLN A 41 26.86 -2.39 -0.62
C GLN A 41 25.86 -3.57 -0.74
N MET A 42 24.79 -3.39 -1.50
CA MET A 42 23.72 -4.37 -1.66
C MET A 42 23.75 -5.10 -3.02
N VAL A 43 24.68 -4.78 -3.92
CA VAL A 43 24.75 -5.35 -5.27
C VAL A 43 24.76 -6.88 -5.27
N ASP A 44 25.41 -7.49 -4.27
CA ASP A 44 25.50 -8.94 -4.12
C ASP A 44 24.37 -9.55 -3.26
N SER A 45 23.40 -8.73 -2.82
CA SER A 45 22.30 -9.19 -1.98
C SER A 45 21.09 -9.59 -2.83
N CYS A 46 20.54 -10.77 -2.57
CA CYS A 46 19.27 -11.19 -3.17
C CYS A 46 18.06 -10.41 -2.63
N LEU A 47 18.26 -9.61 -1.56
CA LEU A 47 17.19 -8.84 -0.91
C LEU A 47 16.99 -7.49 -1.60
N GLN A 48 15.82 -7.27 -2.16
CA GLN A 48 15.43 -5.97 -2.70
C GLN A 48 14.82 -5.11 -1.57
N MET A 49 15.66 -4.36 -0.87
CA MET A 49 15.21 -3.40 0.12
C MET A 49 14.88 -2.07 -0.56
N THR A 50 13.63 -1.68 -0.57
CA THR A 50 13.17 -0.41 -1.19
C THR A 50 13.42 0.79 -0.29
N ASP A 51 13.40 0.60 1.04
CA ASP A 51 13.53 1.67 2.03
C ASP A 51 14.96 1.91 2.50
N LEU A 52 15.30 3.19 2.66
CA LEU A 52 16.63 3.59 3.14
C LEU A 52 16.86 3.18 4.60
N SER A 53 15.83 3.10 5.43
CA SER A 53 15.98 2.62 6.82
C SER A 53 16.48 1.17 6.86
N ALA A 54 15.84 0.29 6.10
CA ALA A 54 16.24 -1.11 5.98
C ALA A 54 17.67 -1.25 5.39
N ARG A 55 18.01 -0.43 4.37
CA ARG A 55 19.35 -0.41 3.77
C ARG A 55 20.42 0.03 4.77
N ILE A 56 20.17 1.07 5.56
CA ILE A 56 21.08 1.51 6.62
C ILE A 56 21.30 0.38 7.63
N ASN A 57 20.24 -0.29 8.09
CA ASN A 57 20.35 -1.40 9.03
C ASN A 57 21.18 -2.55 8.45
N PHE A 58 20.91 -2.93 7.19
CA PHE A 58 21.67 -3.97 6.51
C PHE A 58 23.15 -3.63 6.41
N VAL A 59 23.48 -2.43 5.91
CA VAL A 59 24.87 -1.99 5.73
C VAL A 59 25.59 -1.82 7.07
N SER A 60 24.91 -1.27 8.07
CA SER A 60 25.43 -1.15 9.43
C SER A 60 25.80 -2.50 10.02
N SER A 61 24.94 -3.50 9.84
CA SER A 61 25.19 -4.88 10.28
C SER A 61 26.36 -5.53 9.52
N LYS A 62 26.41 -5.33 8.19
CA LYS A 62 27.49 -5.85 7.31
C LYS A 62 28.86 -5.27 7.69
N LEU A 63 28.91 -4.00 8.07
CA LEU A 63 30.14 -3.29 8.44
C LEU A 63 30.50 -3.39 9.93
N GLY A 64 29.63 -3.96 10.76
CA GLY A 64 29.82 -3.99 12.21
C GLY A 64 29.85 -2.58 12.84
N LEU A 65 28.96 -1.67 12.39
CA LEU A 65 28.85 -0.34 12.98
C LEU A 65 28.34 -0.44 14.41
N THR A 66 28.82 0.47 15.28
CA THR A 66 28.26 0.62 16.61
C THR A 66 26.83 1.16 16.56
N VAL A 67 26.04 0.93 17.59
CA VAL A 67 24.69 1.49 17.73
C VAL A 67 24.68 3.00 17.58
N ALA A 68 25.67 3.69 18.14
CA ALA A 68 25.82 5.14 18.03
C ALA A 68 26.07 5.60 16.57
N GLU A 69 26.91 4.90 15.82
CA GLU A 69 27.16 5.19 14.41
C GLU A 69 25.89 4.97 13.57
N GLN A 70 25.21 3.86 13.78
CA GLN A 70 23.94 3.54 13.12
C GLN A 70 22.87 4.60 13.43
N ASN A 71 22.70 4.98 14.71
CA ASN A 71 21.72 5.97 15.14
C ASN A 71 22.00 7.35 14.53
N ARG A 72 23.28 7.74 14.35
CA ARG A 72 23.63 8.99 13.63
C ARG A 72 23.18 8.96 12.16
N LEU A 73 23.36 7.82 11.49
CA LEU A 73 22.88 7.65 10.11
C LEU A 73 21.35 7.72 10.02
N HIS A 74 20.63 7.11 10.98
CA HIS A 74 19.17 7.22 11.04
C HIS A 74 18.71 8.63 11.38
N THR A 75 19.40 9.33 12.29
CA THR A 75 19.12 10.74 12.61
C THR A 75 19.28 11.60 11.35
N PHE A 76 20.39 11.46 10.61
CA PHE A 76 20.59 12.13 9.35
C PHE A 76 19.46 11.80 8.33
N ARG A 77 19.08 10.53 8.20
CA ARG A 77 17.96 10.12 7.34
C ARG A 77 16.67 10.86 7.68
N LEU A 78 16.30 10.92 8.97
CA LEU A 78 15.12 11.61 9.44
C LEU A 78 15.20 13.13 9.23
N THR A 79 16.36 13.74 9.55
CA THR A 79 16.60 15.17 9.34
C THR A 79 16.52 15.53 7.85
N SER A 80 17.18 14.77 6.97
CA SER A 80 17.13 15.01 5.53
C SER A 80 15.71 14.90 4.96
N ASN A 81 14.92 13.91 5.41
CA ASN A 81 13.51 13.81 5.06
C ASN A 81 12.71 15.05 5.48
N ALA A 82 12.91 15.51 6.71
CA ALA A 82 12.21 16.69 7.23
C ALA A 82 12.58 17.98 6.47
N VAL A 83 13.86 18.15 6.10
CA VAL A 83 14.34 19.28 5.29
C VAL A 83 13.78 19.23 3.87
N LEU A 84 13.86 18.08 3.20
CA LEU A 84 13.38 17.92 1.82
C LEU A 84 11.86 18.09 1.71
N ASN A 85 11.13 17.68 2.73
CA ASN A 85 9.67 17.89 2.84
C ASN A 85 9.29 19.28 3.43
N ARG A 86 10.25 20.20 3.58
CA ARG A 86 10.04 21.57 4.10
C ARG A 86 9.39 21.62 5.50
N LYS A 87 9.56 20.58 6.31
CA LYS A 87 9.06 20.52 7.69
C LYS A 87 9.96 21.25 8.68
N ILE A 88 11.25 21.38 8.38
CA ILE A 88 12.25 22.11 9.17
C ILE A 88 13.18 22.90 8.25
N ASN A 89 13.68 24.02 8.78
CA ASN A 89 14.76 24.80 8.16
C ASN A 89 16.09 24.35 8.74
N PRO A 90 17.02 23.82 7.93
CA PRO A 90 18.31 23.37 8.41
C PRO A 90 19.21 24.55 8.78
N SER A 91 20.08 24.37 9.76
CA SER A 91 21.17 25.30 10.04
C SER A 91 22.50 24.75 9.48
N LYS A 92 23.44 25.65 9.23
CA LYS A 92 24.80 25.27 8.79
C LYS A 92 25.48 24.32 9.77
N GLY A 93 25.29 24.53 11.09
CA GLY A 93 25.85 23.66 12.12
C GLY A 93 25.27 22.24 12.08
N HIS A 94 23.99 22.08 11.77
CA HIS A 94 23.38 20.75 11.56
C HIS A 94 23.97 20.07 10.31
N LEU A 95 24.05 20.82 9.18
CA LEU A 95 24.63 20.29 7.95
C LEU A 95 26.06 19.77 8.14
N LEU A 96 26.92 20.52 8.83
CA LEU A 96 28.30 20.13 9.07
C LEU A 96 28.42 18.86 9.95
N ARG A 97 27.58 18.70 10.97
CA ARG A 97 27.53 17.50 11.79
C ARG A 97 27.05 16.27 10.99
N ASP A 98 26.07 16.48 10.13
CA ASP A 98 25.56 15.42 9.25
C ASP A 98 26.60 15.05 8.17
N ALA A 99 27.29 16.03 7.59
CA ALA A 99 28.41 15.80 6.68
C ALA A 99 29.58 15.05 7.37
N LYS A 100 29.85 15.33 8.65
CA LYS A 100 30.80 14.56 9.47
C LYS A 100 30.38 13.10 9.58
N THR A 101 29.11 12.83 9.91
CA THR A 101 28.55 11.48 9.98
C THR A 101 28.79 10.71 8.69
N LEU A 102 28.49 11.31 7.54
CA LEU A 102 28.70 10.68 6.23
C LEU A 102 30.18 10.52 5.88
N SER A 103 31.05 11.46 6.26
CA SER A 103 32.48 11.35 6.02
C SER A 103 33.10 10.14 6.74
N PHE A 104 32.68 9.91 8.00
CA PHE A 104 33.09 8.71 8.74
C PHE A 104 32.45 7.43 8.18
N PHE A 105 31.25 7.50 7.68
CA PHE A 105 30.60 6.37 7.03
C PHE A 105 31.33 5.97 5.73
N VAL A 106 31.73 6.94 4.89
CA VAL A 106 32.57 6.68 3.70
C VAL A 106 33.90 6.05 4.12
N LYS A 107 34.58 6.57 5.15
CA LYS A 107 35.81 5.96 5.69
C LYS A 107 35.58 4.50 6.11
N ARG A 108 34.47 4.20 6.82
CA ARG A 108 34.16 2.81 7.25
C ARG A 108 33.89 1.89 6.07
N LEU A 109 33.28 2.40 5.00
CA LEU A 109 32.96 1.64 3.78
C LEU A 109 34.19 1.34 2.93
N THR A 110 35.11 2.31 2.82
CA THR A 110 36.21 2.28 1.84
C THR A 110 37.56 1.94 2.45
N GLY A 111 37.69 2.13 3.78
CA GLY A 111 38.99 2.05 4.47
C GLY A 111 39.92 3.25 4.26
N GLU A 112 39.52 4.21 3.41
CA GLU A 112 40.34 5.40 3.09
C GLU A 112 40.17 6.49 4.14
N ASP A 113 41.26 7.18 4.48
CA ASP A 113 41.21 8.27 5.44
C ASP A 113 40.56 9.53 4.87
N ILE A 114 39.87 10.27 5.77
CA ILE A 114 39.23 11.54 5.41
C ILE A 114 40.31 12.55 5.04
N PRO A 115 40.29 13.19 3.85
CA PRO A 115 41.25 14.18 3.44
C PRO A 115 41.40 15.32 4.46
N ALA A 116 42.63 15.75 4.73
CA ALA A 116 42.89 16.78 5.74
C ALA A 116 42.13 18.09 5.52
N GLU A 117 41.91 18.47 4.26
CA GLU A 117 41.14 19.66 3.90
C GLU A 117 39.65 19.54 4.28
N LEU A 118 39.05 18.37 4.05
CA LEU A 118 37.67 18.10 4.48
C LEU A 118 37.61 18.03 6.00
N TYR A 119 38.55 17.32 6.64
CA TYR A 119 38.58 17.15 8.09
C TYR A 119 38.61 18.49 8.85
N ARG A 120 39.31 19.50 8.32
CA ARG A 120 39.36 20.87 8.89
C ARG A 120 38.03 21.61 8.83
N LEU A 121 37.11 21.23 7.91
CA LEU A 121 35.79 21.83 7.79
C LEU A 121 34.76 21.17 8.72
N LEU A 122 35.05 19.97 9.20
CA LEU A 122 34.15 19.22 10.05
C LEU A 122 34.17 19.74 11.49
N PRO A 123 33.02 19.80 12.18
CA PRO A 123 32.95 20.26 13.56
C PRO A 123 33.58 19.23 14.52
N TYR A 124 34.07 19.70 15.65
CA TYR A 124 34.57 18.81 16.70
C TYR A 124 33.46 17.92 17.27
N ALA A 125 32.29 18.51 17.54
CA ALA A 125 31.16 17.79 18.07
C ALA A 125 30.52 16.84 17.02
N ASP A 126 30.07 15.67 17.47
CA ASP A 126 29.29 14.75 16.66
C ASP A 126 27.82 15.19 16.57
N ALA A 127 27.10 14.60 15.61
CA ALA A 127 25.65 14.73 15.57
C ALA A 127 25.04 14.05 16.83
N THR A 128 24.20 14.79 17.53
CA THR A 128 23.41 14.25 18.64
C THR A 128 22.11 13.67 18.09
N TYR A 129 21.70 12.54 18.63
CA TYR A 129 20.40 11.96 18.36
C TYR A 129 19.55 11.99 19.64
N ILE A 130 18.24 12.16 19.45
CA ILE A 130 17.27 12.18 20.55
C ILE A 130 16.49 10.88 20.46
N VAL A 131 16.62 10.05 21.48
CA VAL A 131 15.74 8.89 21.68
C VAL A 131 14.39 9.43 22.13
N LYS A 132 13.35 9.25 21.31
CA LYS A 132 11.99 9.56 21.73
C LYS A 132 11.47 8.41 22.58
N PRO A 133 11.08 8.66 23.85
CA PRO A 133 10.40 7.64 24.62
C PRO A 133 9.10 7.27 23.91
N LEU A 134 8.80 5.98 23.81
CA LEU A 134 7.51 5.52 23.34
C LEU A 134 6.43 6.03 24.30
N ALA A 135 5.35 6.55 23.71
CA ALA A 135 4.18 6.87 24.51
C ALA A 135 3.69 5.57 25.19
N ARG A 136 3.34 5.65 26.47
CA ARG A 136 2.83 4.50 27.27
C ARG A 136 1.37 4.14 26.93
N GLU A 137 0.93 4.51 25.75
CA GLU A 137 -0.46 4.43 25.33
C GLU A 137 -0.55 3.71 24.00
N HIS A 138 -1.76 3.45 23.56
CA HIS A 138 -2.08 2.83 22.29
C HIS A 138 -1.59 3.66 21.10
N VAL A 139 -0.91 3.01 20.15
CA VAL A 139 -0.43 3.63 18.92
C VAL A 139 -1.14 2.99 17.73
N GLN A 140 -1.87 3.78 16.96
CA GLN A 140 -2.65 3.27 15.83
C GLN A 140 -1.76 2.60 14.76
N ARG A 141 -0.59 3.14 14.46
CA ARG A 141 0.36 2.59 13.48
C ARG A 141 1.79 2.87 13.87
N MET A 142 2.63 1.84 13.83
CA MET A 142 4.08 1.96 13.99
C MET A 142 4.77 1.21 12.85
N ARG A 143 5.61 1.90 12.08
CA ARG A 143 6.45 1.28 11.05
C ARG A 143 7.78 0.89 11.65
N VAL A 144 8.15 -0.37 11.52
CA VAL A 144 9.36 -0.95 12.11
C VAL A 144 10.14 -1.80 11.10
N CYS A 145 11.41 -2.05 11.43
CA CYS A 145 12.30 -2.90 10.70
C CYS A 145 12.68 -4.09 11.57
N PHE A 146 12.37 -5.30 11.12
CA PHE A 146 12.67 -6.54 11.85
C PHE A 146 14.16 -6.81 11.94
N GLN A 147 14.65 -7.23 13.11
CA GLN A 147 16.05 -7.57 13.34
C GLN A 147 16.25 -9.06 13.55
N TYR A 148 15.57 -9.63 14.53
CA TYR A 148 15.58 -11.04 14.88
C TYR A 148 14.35 -11.36 15.74
N ALA A 149 14.12 -12.65 15.99
CA ALA A 149 13.07 -13.13 16.89
C ALA A 149 13.64 -14.13 17.91
N ASP A 150 12.98 -14.26 19.05
CA ASP A 150 13.10 -15.38 19.96
C ASP A 150 11.73 -16.07 20.14
N GLU A 151 11.61 -16.99 21.06
CA GLU A 151 10.38 -17.75 21.31
C GLU A 151 9.18 -16.89 21.75
N LYS A 152 9.42 -15.65 22.21
CA LYS A 152 8.39 -14.79 22.80
C LYS A 152 8.20 -13.47 22.09
N TYR A 153 9.26 -12.94 21.46
CA TYR A 153 9.28 -11.59 20.95
C TYR A 153 9.91 -11.50 19.56
N LEU A 154 9.35 -10.61 18.76
CA LEU A 154 10.08 -10.04 17.62
C LEU A 154 10.87 -8.82 18.14
N TYR A 155 12.10 -8.67 17.71
CA TYR A 155 12.96 -7.53 17.99
C TYR A 155 13.02 -6.63 16.77
N VAL A 156 12.60 -5.38 16.92
CA VAL A 156 12.41 -4.45 15.81
C VAL A 156 12.99 -3.08 16.10
N CYS A 157 13.40 -2.36 15.06
CA CYS A 157 13.79 -0.95 15.15
C CYS A 157 12.71 -0.06 14.52
N PRO A 158 12.26 1.01 15.20
CA PRO A 158 11.28 1.93 14.61
C PRO A 158 11.88 2.66 13.40
N VAL A 159 11.07 2.88 12.36
CA VAL A 159 11.50 3.60 11.15
C VAL A 159 11.46 5.12 11.36
N ASP A 160 10.51 5.61 12.12
CA ASP A 160 10.26 7.05 12.32
C ASP A 160 10.88 7.61 13.62
N ALA A 161 11.65 6.81 14.32
CA ALA A 161 12.35 7.20 15.54
C ALA A 161 13.73 6.54 15.61
N VAL A 162 14.52 6.97 16.58
CA VAL A 162 15.80 6.34 16.92
C VAL A 162 15.66 5.71 18.30
N ALA A 163 16.07 4.45 18.43
CA ALA A 163 16.08 3.71 19.69
C ALA A 163 17.49 3.16 19.95
N ASP A 164 17.92 3.19 21.21
CA ASP A 164 19.23 2.65 21.60
C ASP A 164 19.25 1.12 21.57
N GLU A 165 18.11 0.50 21.84
CA GLU A 165 17.91 -0.94 21.80
C GLU A 165 16.69 -1.29 20.92
N PRO A 166 16.67 -2.49 20.31
CA PRO A 166 15.50 -2.96 19.59
C PRO A 166 14.28 -3.06 20.51
N LEU A 167 13.13 -2.64 20.00
CA LEU A 167 11.86 -2.78 20.68
C LEU A 167 11.40 -4.23 20.66
N ARG A 168 10.73 -4.67 21.72
CA ARG A 168 10.16 -6.01 21.83
C ARG A 168 8.70 -5.98 21.41
N VAL A 169 8.33 -6.87 20.51
CA VAL A 169 6.94 -7.02 20.01
C VAL A 169 6.46 -8.42 20.35
N ARG A 170 5.37 -8.52 21.10
CA ARG A 170 4.68 -9.80 21.33
C ARG A 170 3.93 -10.20 20.08
N TYR A 171 4.14 -11.41 19.65
CA TYR A 171 3.39 -12.04 18.59
C TYR A 171 2.84 -13.38 19.07
N ASN A 172 1.96 -14.00 18.29
CA ASN A 172 1.31 -15.26 18.66
C ASN A 172 0.56 -15.19 20.02
N VAL A 173 -0.08 -14.02 20.26
CA VAL A 173 -0.92 -13.83 21.44
C VAL A 173 -2.34 -14.30 21.13
N PRO A 174 -2.88 -15.30 21.85
CA PRO A 174 -4.21 -15.85 21.58
C PRO A 174 -5.29 -14.78 21.51
N GLN A 175 -6.13 -14.84 20.46
CA GLN A 175 -7.25 -13.92 20.19
C GLN A 175 -6.84 -12.45 19.93
N VAL A 176 -5.57 -12.17 19.81
CA VAL A 176 -5.06 -10.82 19.50
C VAL A 176 -4.31 -10.80 18.20
N ASN A 177 -3.29 -11.64 18.04
CA ASN A 177 -2.44 -11.67 16.86
C ASN A 177 -1.82 -13.05 16.56
N ASP A 178 -2.39 -14.11 17.10
CA ASP A 178 -2.00 -15.50 16.84
C ASP A 178 -2.20 -15.91 15.36
N GLU A 179 -3.10 -15.25 14.66
CA GLU A 179 -3.32 -15.42 13.21
C GLU A 179 -2.07 -15.07 12.38
N PHE A 180 -1.19 -14.23 12.91
CA PHE A 180 0.03 -13.79 12.22
C PHE A 180 1.28 -14.62 12.56
N ALA A 181 1.16 -15.70 13.32
CA ALA A 181 2.30 -16.52 13.71
C ALA A 181 3.08 -17.04 12.50
N GLU A 182 2.38 -17.59 11.49
CA GLU A 182 3.00 -18.06 10.25
C GLU A 182 3.69 -16.93 9.47
N THR A 183 3.12 -15.72 9.46
CA THR A 183 3.75 -14.54 8.85
C THR A 183 5.04 -14.18 9.57
N CYS A 184 5.04 -14.28 10.91
CA CYS A 184 6.23 -13.99 11.74
C CYS A 184 7.36 -14.98 11.48
N ASP A 185 7.03 -16.26 11.24
CA ASP A 185 8.01 -17.30 10.92
C ASP A 185 8.70 -17.09 9.57
N LEU A 186 8.03 -16.36 8.65
CA LEU A 186 8.56 -16.01 7.33
C LEU A 186 9.39 -14.73 7.30
N LEU A 187 9.53 -14.01 8.41
CA LEU A 187 10.25 -12.74 8.46
C LEU A 187 11.74 -12.95 8.20
N TRP A 188 12.28 -12.16 7.28
CA TRP A 188 13.73 -12.08 7.05
C TRP A 188 14.31 -10.84 7.71
N ARG A 189 15.58 -10.90 8.06
CA ARG A 189 16.28 -9.79 8.70
C ARG A 189 16.17 -8.51 7.85
N HIS A 190 15.78 -7.41 8.50
CA HIS A 190 15.52 -6.11 7.90
C HIS A 190 14.22 -6.01 7.07
N ALA A 191 13.33 -7.02 7.14
CA ALA A 191 11.98 -6.88 6.61
C ALA A 191 11.27 -5.67 7.24
N ARG A 192 10.51 -4.96 6.42
CA ARG A 192 9.66 -3.88 6.91
C ARG A 192 8.32 -4.42 7.36
N ILE A 193 7.84 -3.88 8.47
CA ILE A 193 6.57 -4.29 9.06
C ILE A 193 5.81 -3.03 9.47
N ASN A 194 4.52 -2.99 9.18
CA ASN A 194 3.60 -2.13 9.90
C ASN A 194 2.97 -2.93 11.04
N LEU A 195 3.09 -2.40 12.24
CA LEU A 195 2.34 -2.82 13.41
C LEU A 195 1.14 -1.89 13.54
N LEU A 196 -0.08 -2.44 13.59
CA LEU A 196 -1.31 -1.65 13.69
C LEU A 196 -1.98 -1.93 15.02
N ASP A 197 -2.65 -0.89 15.55
CA ASP A 197 -3.40 -0.92 16.81
C ASP A 197 -2.57 -1.52 17.96
N VAL A 198 -1.43 -0.88 18.20
CA VAL A 198 -0.37 -1.36 19.08
C VAL A 198 -0.64 -0.94 20.53
N ALA A 199 -0.90 -1.89 21.41
CA ALA A 199 -0.87 -1.68 22.84
C ALA A 199 0.58 -1.72 23.36
N ILE A 200 0.93 -0.79 24.27
CA ILE A 200 2.26 -0.69 24.88
C ILE A 200 2.11 -0.89 26.39
N ASP A 201 2.79 -1.90 26.92
CA ASP A 201 2.76 -2.15 28.38
C ASP A 201 3.79 -1.29 29.14
N ASP A 202 3.72 -1.33 30.48
CA ASP A 202 4.61 -0.55 31.36
C ASP A 202 6.10 -0.90 31.20
N SER A 203 6.42 -2.06 30.63
CA SER A 203 7.79 -2.48 30.31
C SER A 203 8.22 -2.08 28.89
N GLY A 204 7.40 -1.34 28.17
CA GLY A 204 7.64 -0.89 26.78
C GLY A 204 7.53 -1.99 25.74
N VAL A 205 6.87 -3.12 26.07
CA VAL A 205 6.62 -4.20 25.12
C VAL A 205 5.39 -3.87 24.28
N LEU A 206 5.52 -4.00 22.98
CA LEU A 206 4.49 -3.73 21.98
C LEU A 206 3.64 -4.99 21.77
N THR A 207 2.32 -4.83 21.70
CA THR A 207 1.39 -5.90 21.34
C THR A 207 0.47 -5.36 20.23
N PRO A 208 0.78 -5.58 18.94
CA PRO A 208 -0.07 -5.16 17.84
C PRO A 208 -1.26 -6.07 17.64
N SER A 209 -2.37 -5.53 17.11
CA SER A 209 -3.49 -6.33 16.64
C SER A 209 -3.25 -6.88 15.23
N PHE A 210 -2.47 -6.16 14.38
CA PHE A 210 -2.13 -6.59 13.02
C PHE A 210 -0.64 -6.42 12.74
N ILE A 211 -0.10 -7.36 11.97
CA ILE A 211 1.31 -7.39 11.54
C ILE A 211 1.33 -7.48 10.02
N ILE A 212 1.68 -6.38 9.35
CA ILE A 212 1.68 -6.28 7.89
C ILE A 212 3.12 -6.31 7.38
N LEU A 213 3.47 -7.38 6.67
CA LEU A 213 4.80 -7.57 6.09
C LEU A 213 4.94 -6.80 4.77
N GLU A 214 6.05 -6.09 4.61
CA GLU A 214 6.42 -5.31 3.41
C GLU A 214 5.26 -4.46 2.86
N PRO A 215 4.70 -3.54 3.67
CA PRO A 215 3.49 -2.79 3.33
C PRO A 215 3.63 -1.88 2.09
N ASP A 216 4.85 -1.65 1.61
CA ASP A 216 5.08 -0.86 0.39
C ASP A 216 4.93 -1.69 -0.89
N TYR A 217 4.86 -3.02 -0.78
CA TYR A 217 4.40 -3.86 -1.86
C TYR A 217 2.87 -3.88 -1.83
N LEU A 218 2.27 -3.00 -2.63
CA LEU A 218 0.82 -2.82 -2.64
C LEU A 218 0.13 -3.99 -3.35
N LEU A 219 -0.58 -4.81 -2.58
CA LEU A 219 -1.40 -5.88 -3.11
C LEU A 219 -2.68 -5.31 -3.72
N ASP A 220 -3.02 -5.76 -4.92
CA ASP A 220 -4.29 -5.42 -5.57
C ASP A 220 -5.45 -6.16 -4.90
N ILE A 221 -6.46 -5.41 -4.43
CA ILE A 221 -7.59 -5.94 -3.67
C ILE A 221 -8.38 -6.99 -4.45
N SER A 222 -8.64 -6.74 -5.74
CA SER A 222 -9.42 -7.68 -6.56
C SER A 222 -8.67 -9.00 -6.75
N SER A 223 -7.35 -8.94 -6.98
CA SER A 223 -6.51 -10.13 -7.11
C SER A 223 -6.34 -10.86 -5.77
N LEU A 224 -6.26 -10.12 -4.66
CA LEU A 224 -6.18 -10.71 -3.33
C LEU A 224 -7.46 -11.43 -2.95
N ALA A 225 -8.62 -10.86 -3.28
CA ALA A 225 -9.92 -11.47 -3.03
C ALA A 225 -10.06 -12.86 -3.71
N GLU A 226 -9.39 -13.08 -4.85
CA GLU A 226 -9.39 -14.38 -5.54
C GLU A 226 -8.76 -15.52 -4.72
N CYS A 227 -7.97 -15.19 -3.69
CA CYS A 227 -7.43 -16.17 -2.75
C CYS A 227 -8.50 -16.77 -1.84
N PHE A 228 -9.65 -16.13 -1.70
CA PHE A 228 -10.75 -16.46 -0.78
C PHE A 228 -11.97 -17.05 -1.48
N ARG A 229 -11.79 -17.71 -2.60
CA ARG A 229 -12.88 -18.45 -3.27
C ARG A 229 -13.40 -19.55 -2.36
N GLU A 230 -14.71 -19.79 -2.36
CA GLU A 230 -15.31 -20.88 -1.60
C GLU A 230 -14.68 -22.24 -1.93
N TYR A 231 -14.41 -22.48 -3.23
CA TYR A 231 -13.70 -23.67 -3.72
C TYR A 231 -12.40 -23.28 -4.38
N GLY A 232 -11.32 -23.99 -4.02
CA GLY A 232 -9.98 -23.75 -4.58
C GLY A 232 -9.35 -22.47 -4.03
N HIS A 233 -9.67 -22.11 -2.80
CA HIS A 233 -8.98 -21.04 -2.08
C HIS A 233 -7.51 -21.41 -1.89
N HIS A 234 -6.61 -20.51 -2.26
CA HIS A 234 -5.17 -20.68 -2.11
C HIS A 234 -4.44 -19.35 -2.32
N PRO A 235 -3.40 -19.03 -1.52
CA PRO A 235 -2.61 -17.80 -1.71
C PRO A 235 -2.00 -17.65 -3.10
N ALA A 236 -1.65 -18.76 -3.77
CA ALA A 236 -1.14 -18.74 -5.13
C ALA A 236 -2.12 -18.19 -6.17
N ASN A 237 -3.42 -18.09 -5.87
CA ASN A 237 -4.40 -17.48 -6.77
C ASN A 237 -4.07 -16.01 -7.05
N TYR A 238 -3.46 -15.29 -6.09
CA TYR A 238 -2.96 -13.95 -6.32
C TYR A 238 -1.90 -13.93 -7.44
N MET A 239 -0.93 -14.82 -7.36
CA MET A 239 0.14 -14.91 -8.37
C MET A 239 -0.44 -15.31 -9.74
N LEU A 240 -1.36 -16.26 -9.78
CA LEU A 240 -2.03 -16.65 -11.01
C LEU A 240 -2.79 -15.48 -11.63
N ALA A 241 -3.55 -14.73 -10.84
CA ALA A 241 -4.29 -13.56 -11.32
C ALA A 241 -3.35 -12.45 -11.87
N ARG A 242 -2.15 -12.31 -11.30
CA ARG A 242 -1.16 -11.29 -11.74
C ARG A 242 -0.32 -11.73 -12.94
N LEU A 243 -0.09 -13.04 -13.10
CA LEU A 243 0.74 -13.58 -14.19
C LEU A 243 -0.08 -13.97 -15.44
N GLN A 244 -1.39 -14.18 -15.27
CA GLN A 244 -2.25 -14.43 -16.43
C GLN A 244 -2.35 -13.17 -17.29
N THR A 245 -2.08 -13.33 -18.57
CA THR A 245 -2.40 -12.29 -19.55
C THR A 245 -3.92 -12.12 -19.60
N PRO A 246 -4.42 -10.87 -19.54
CA PRO A 246 -5.86 -10.66 -19.68
C PRO A 246 -6.29 -11.10 -21.09
N ASP A 247 -6.99 -12.23 -21.15
CA ASP A 247 -7.66 -12.65 -22.37
C ASP A 247 -8.92 -11.80 -22.57
N ASN A 248 -9.16 -11.34 -23.80
CA ASN A 248 -10.41 -10.65 -24.15
C ASN A 248 -11.57 -11.64 -24.22
N THR A 249 -12.00 -12.08 -23.03
CA THR A 249 -13.09 -13.04 -22.89
C THR A 249 -14.46 -12.33 -22.87
N ARG A 250 -15.48 -13.05 -23.33
CA ARG A 250 -16.88 -12.58 -23.28
C ARG A 250 -17.28 -12.08 -21.87
N PRO A 251 -16.98 -12.78 -20.75
CA PRO A 251 -17.31 -12.30 -19.41
C PRO A 251 -16.64 -10.97 -19.04
N LEU A 252 -15.35 -10.78 -19.39
CA LEU A 252 -14.62 -9.54 -19.12
C LEU A 252 -15.23 -8.36 -19.89
N LEU A 253 -15.48 -8.56 -21.18
CA LEU A 253 -16.11 -7.56 -22.05
C LEU A 253 -17.50 -7.17 -21.56
N LEU A 254 -18.31 -8.17 -21.14
CA LEU A 254 -19.62 -7.93 -20.55
C LEU A 254 -19.55 -7.12 -19.26
N GLY A 255 -18.52 -7.37 -18.44
CA GLY A 255 -18.24 -6.59 -17.25
C GLY A 255 -17.96 -5.13 -17.54
N ASN A 256 -17.06 -4.86 -18.49
CA ASN A 256 -16.72 -3.50 -18.92
C ASN A 256 -17.94 -2.73 -19.48
N ILE A 257 -18.79 -3.42 -20.26
CA ILE A 257 -20.01 -2.82 -20.81
C ILE A 257 -21.04 -2.58 -19.70
N ALA A 258 -21.15 -3.47 -18.72
CA ALA A 258 -22.06 -3.27 -17.58
C ALA A 258 -21.62 -2.08 -16.72
N ASN A 259 -20.32 -1.88 -16.49
CA ASN A 259 -19.79 -0.68 -15.83
C ASN A 259 -20.18 0.58 -16.61
N LEU A 260 -19.97 0.60 -17.93
CA LEU A 260 -20.37 1.72 -18.76
C LEU A 260 -21.89 2.01 -18.66
N PHE A 261 -22.73 0.99 -18.58
CA PHE A 261 -24.18 1.20 -18.40
C PHE A 261 -24.49 1.83 -17.04
N LEU A 262 -23.83 1.41 -15.97
CA LEU A 262 -24.00 2.03 -14.65
C LEU A 262 -23.56 3.50 -14.67
N ASP A 263 -22.42 3.80 -15.29
CA ASP A 263 -21.90 5.15 -15.43
C ASP A 263 -22.88 6.05 -16.17
N GLU A 264 -23.47 5.56 -17.28
CA GLU A 264 -24.48 6.30 -18.03
C GLU A 264 -25.73 6.56 -17.18
N TRP A 265 -26.20 5.59 -16.38
CA TRP A 265 -27.32 5.77 -15.48
C TRP A 265 -27.06 6.79 -14.36
N ILE A 266 -25.84 6.84 -13.86
CA ILE A 266 -25.43 7.77 -12.81
C ILE A 266 -25.31 9.19 -13.35
N HIS A 267 -24.72 9.36 -14.55
CA HIS A 267 -24.46 10.69 -15.13
C HIS A 267 -25.64 11.27 -15.94
N ALA A 268 -26.58 10.44 -16.37
CA ALA A 268 -27.66 10.91 -17.22
C ALA A 268 -28.66 11.80 -16.46
N GLU A 269 -29.02 12.93 -17.04
CA GLU A 269 -30.16 13.75 -16.59
C GLU A 269 -31.49 13.07 -16.87
N ASN A 270 -31.59 12.38 -18.02
CA ASN A 270 -32.74 11.61 -18.47
C ASN A 270 -32.42 10.13 -18.51
N GLU A 271 -33.45 9.29 -18.61
CA GLU A 271 -33.30 7.83 -18.73
C GLU A 271 -32.43 7.48 -19.96
N PRO A 272 -31.29 6.75 -19.78
CA PRO A 272 -30.41 6.41 -20.89
C PRO A 272 -31.09 5.47 -21.91
N ASP A 273 -30.86 5.71 -23.20
CA ASP A 273 -31.29 4.81 -24.26
C ASP A 273 -30.26 3.67 -24.44
N TYR A 274 -30.76 2.44 -24.48
CA TYR A 274 -29.92 1.25 -24.66
C TYR A 274 -29.04 1.30 -25.93
N LEU A 275 -29.61 1.72 -27.05
CA LEU A 275 -28.87 1.77 -28.33
C LEU A 275 -27.79 2.83 -28.30
N ALA A 276 -28.05 3.96 -27.65
CA ALA A 276 -27.04 5.01 -27.47
C ALA A 276 -25.87 4.50 -26.57
N CYS A 277 -26.19 3.81 -25.47
CA CYS A 277 -25.18 3.20 -24.59
C CYS A 277 -24.36 2.13 -25.31
N MET A 278 -24.99 1.26 -26.12
CA MET A 278 -24.28 0.27 -26.93
C MET A 278 -23.37 0.91 -27.98
N LYS A 279 -23.82 1.97 -28.65
CA LYS A 279 -22.95 2.73 -29.60
C LYS A 279 -21.73 3.31 -28.85
N LYS A 280 -21.89 3.79 -27.63
CA LYS A 280 -20.78 4.26 -26.81
C LYS A 280 -19.86 3.11 -26.44
N ALA A 281 -20.39 1.95 -26.06
CA ALA A 281 -19.59 0.74 -25.75
C ALA A 281 -18.75 0.30 -26.97
N PHE A 282 -19.30 0.29 -28.18
CA PHE A 282 -18.54 0.00 -29.40
C PHE A 282 -17.40 0.99 -29.69
N ARG A 283 -17.57 2.25 -29.28
CA ARG A 283 -16.51 3.26 -29.41
C ARG A 283 -15.46 3.16 -28.32
N SER A 284 -15.85 2.72 -27.12
CA SER A 284 -14.95 2.62 -25.97
C SER A 284 -14.11 1.34 -26.00
N TYR A 285 -14.64 0.24 -26.54
CA TYR A 285 -14.01 -1.08 -26.53
C TYR A 285 -13.86 -1.72 -27.90
N PRO A 286 -13.39 -0.99 -28.96
CA PRO A 286 -13.36 -1.52 -30.33
C PRO A 286 -12.36 -2.68 -30.49
N ILE A 287 -11.23 -2.62 -29.81
CA ILE A 287 -10.17 -3.64 -29.87
C ILE A 287 -10.62 -4.90 -29.13
N GLU A 288 -11.17 -4.74 -27.93
CA GLU A 288 -11.66 -5.82 -27.09
C GLU A 288 -12.80 -6.60 -27.79
N LEU A 289 -13.73 -5.87 -28.40
CA LEU A 289 -14.81 -6.47 -29.20
C LEU A 289 -14.26 -7.26 -30.39
N ALA A 290 -13.32 -6.69 -31.15
CA ALA A 290 -12.73 -7.35 -32.32
C ALA A 290 -11.85 -8.55 -31.92
N ALA A 291 -11.17 -8.49 -30.78
CA ALA A 291 -10.27 -9.55 -30.29
C ALA A 291 -11.00 -10.67 -29.59
N CYS A 292 -12.25 -10.48 -29.13
CA CYS A 292 -13.02 -11.49 -28.45
C CYS A 292 -13.38 -12.67 -29.39
N ALA A 293 -12.74 -13.82 -29.14
CA ALA A 293 -12.90 -15.00 -30.00
C ALA A 293 -14.35 -15.53 -30.02
N ASP A 294 -15.07 -15.43 -28.90
CA ASP A 294 -16.46 -15.87 -28.78
C ASP A 294 -17.41 -15.09 -29.70
N LEU A 295 -17.11 -13.81 -29.97
CA LEU A 295 -17.95 -12.97 -30.84
C LEU A 295 -17.79 -13.27 -32.35
N ARG A 296 -16.87 -14.15 -32.71
CA ARG A 296 -16.73 -14.64 -34.11
C ARG A 296 -17.78 -15.69 -34.44
N ASP A 297 -18.38 -16.33 -33.46
CA ASP A 297 -19.49 -17.27 -33.59
C ASP A 297 -20.81 -16.48 -33.52
N ARG A 298 -21.67 -16.61 -34.55
CA ARG A 298 -22.92 -15.87 -34.65
C ARG A 298 -23.92 -16.19 -33.54
N GLU A 299 -23.92 -17.40 -33.01
CA GLU A 299 -24.82 -17.80 -31.91
C GLU A 299 -24.38 -17.18 -30.61
N LYS A 300 -23.08 -17.27 -30.29
CA LYS A 300 -22.48 -16.64 -29.11
C LYS A 300 -22.53 -15.11 -29.17
N GLU A 301 -22.41 -14.51 -30.37
CA GLU A 301 -22.60 -13.08 -30.58
C GLU A 301 -24.04 -12.64 -30.23
N ARG A 302 -25.04 -13.37 -30.71
CA ARG A 302 -26.44 -13.10 -30.33
C ARG A 302 -26.67 -13.20 -28.83
N GLU A 303 -26.18 -14.26 -28.20
CA GLU A 303 -26.27 -14.43 -26.75
C GLU A 303 -25.59 -13.28 -25.99
N PHE A 304 -24.45 -12.80 -26.49
CA PHE A 304 -23.76 -11.66 -25.90
C PHE A 304 -24.63 -10.41 -25.88
N PHE A 305 -25.28 -10.08 -27.00
CA PHE A 305 -26.19 -8.93 -27.05
C PHE A 305 -27.44 -9.11 -26.18
N VAL A 306 -27.95 -10.33 -26.06
CA VAL A 306 -29.03 -10.65 -25.13
C VAL A 306 -28.55 -10.42 -23.68
N ASP A 307 -27.35 -10.85 -23.35
CA ASP A 307 -26.77 -10.60 -22.02
C ASP A 307 -26.55 -9.11 -21.77
N CYS A 308 -26.00 -8.34 -22.73
CA CYS A 308 -25.87 -6.89 -22.63
C CYS A 308 -27.22 -6.22 -22.34
N ARG A 309 -28.28 -6.61 -23.05
CA ARG A 309 -29.63 -6.08 -22.83
C ARG A 309 -30.13 -6.41 -21.44
N ARG A 310 -29.92 -7.65 -20.97
CA ARG A 310 -30.29 -8.07 -19.61
C ARG A 310 -29.59 -7.24 -18.55
N HIS A 311 -28.27 -7.01 -18.68
CA HIS A 311 -27.52 -6.18 -17.75
C HIS A 311 -28.02 -4.74 -17.74
N PHE A 312 -28.30 -4.16 -18.91
CA PHE A 312 -28.87 -2.83 -19.00
C PHE A 312 -30.22 -2.71 -18.29
N ASP A 313 -31.14 -3.64 -18.53
CA ASP A 313 -32.49 -3.64 -17.92
C ASP A 313 -32.40 -3.89 -16.40
N ASN A 314 -31.51 -4.76 -15.94
CA ASN A 314 -31.27 -5.00 -14.51
C ASN A 314 -30.67 -3.78 -13.80
N ILE A 315 -29.69 -3.10 -14.43
CA ILE A 315 -29.12 -1.86 -13.91
C ILE A 315 -30.20 -0.79 -13.81
N ARG A 316 -31.03 -0.64 -14.85
CA ARG A 316 -32.17 0.26 -14.83
C ARG A 316 -33.05 -0.02 -13.61
N GLN A 317 -33.51 -1.26 -13.44
CA GLN A 317 -34.35 -1.67 -12.32
C GLN A 317 -33.67 -1.42 -10.98
N THR A 318 -32.36 -1.69 -10.88
CA THR A 318 -31.62 -1.47 -9.65
C THR A 318 -31.55 0.01 -9.27
N VAL A 319 -31.23 0.88 -10.22
CA VAL A 319 -31.12 2.32 -9.97
C VAL A 319 -32.47 2.96 -9.67
N THR A 320 -33.54 2.54 -10.37
CA THR A 320 -34.88 3.14 -10.22
C THR A 320 -35.70 2.59 -9.07
N GLU A 321 -35.57 1.30 -8.77
CA GLU A 321 -36.44 0.58 -7.82
C GLU A 321 -35.67 -0.03 -6.64
N THR A 322 -34.63 -0.83 -6.91
CA THR A 322 -33.95 -1.64 -5.88
C THR A 322 -33.21 -0.77 -4.87
N PHE A 323 -32.55 0.31 -5.29
CA PHE A 323 -31.90 1.23 -4.38
C PHE A 323 -32.90 1.84 -3.40
N ARG A 324 -34.02 2.35 -3.89
CA ARG A 324 -35.07 2.92 -3.04
C ARG A 324 -35.65 1.89 -2.08
N ALA A 325 -35.94 0.67 -2.55
CA ALA A 325 -36.47 -0.42 -1.72
C ALA A 325 -35.47 -0.86 -0.64
N SER A 326 -34.17 -0.77 -0.89
CA SER A 326 -33.09 -1.09 0.06
C SER A 326 -32.77 0.05 1.01
N GLY A 327 -33.46 1.20 0.93
CA GLY A 327 -33.16 2.39 1.72
C GLY A 327 -31.82 3.05 1.35
N TYR A 328 -31.34 2.81 0.13
CA TYR A 328 -30.16 3.43 -0.44
C TYR A 328 -30.58 4.63 -1.30
N GLU A 329 -30.15 5.79 -0.91
CA GLU A 329 -30.33 7.01 -1.70
C GLU A 329 -29.08 7.26 -2.55
N LEU A 330 -29.26 7.20 -3.86
CA LEU A 330 -28.23 7.54 -4.81
C LEU A 330 -28.27 9.05 -5.05
N ASP A 331 -27.29 9.78 -4.51
CA ASP A 331 -27.07 11.17 -4.91
C ASP A 331 -26.16 11.21 -6.15
N LYS A 332 -26.77 11.45 -7.30
CA LYS A 332 -26.05 11.53 -8.58
C LYS A 332 -25.05 12.69 -8.63
N ALA A 333 -25.33 13.80 -7.92
CA ALA A 333 -24.47 14.98 -7.92
C ALA A 333 -23.16 14.72 -7.15
N ASP A 334 -23.23 13.87 -6.13
CA ASP A 334 -22.08 13.50 -5.30
C ASP A 334 -21.51 12.11 -5.62
N ALA A 335 -21.86 11.57 -6.77
CA ALA A 335 -21.31 10.30 -7.26
C ALA A 335 -19.85 10.46 -7.69
N VAL A 336 -18.98 9.56 -7.23
CA VAL A 336 -17.60 9.40 -7.69
C VAL A 336 -17.46 8.03 -8.30
N LEU A 337 -17.14 7.98 -9.59
CA LEU A 337 -16.98 6.73 -10.34
C LEU A 337 -15.51 6.32 -10.35
N GLU A 338 -15.28 5.04 -10.21
CA GLU A 338 -13.97 4.40 -10.28
C GLU A 338 -12.88 5.07 -9.40
N PRO A 339 -13.17 5.48 -8.13
CA PRO A 339 -12.15 6.05 -7.27
C PRO A 339 -11.08 5.02 -6.94
N SER A 340 -9.81 5.43 -7.06
CA SER A 340 -8.67 4.57 -6.76
C SER A 340 -8.08 4.92 -5.39
N TYR A 341 -7.74 3.90 -4.61
CA TYR A 341 -7.19 4.03 -3.27
C TYR A 341 -5.86 3.31 -3.11
N ILE A 342 -4.99 3.91 -2.33
CA ILE A 342 -3.75 3.33 -1.85
C ILE A 342 -3.76 3.41 -0.33
N CYS A 343 -3.58 2.26 0.33
CA CYS A 343 -3.50 2.16 1.78
C CYS A 343 -2.13 1.61 2.20
N GLU A 344 -1.19 2.50 2.50
CA GLU A 344 0.14 2.12 2.98
C GLU A 344 0.11 1.38 4.32
N ALA A 345 -0.92 1.63 5.15
CA ALA A 345 -1.05 0.96 6.43
C ALA A 345 -1.20 -0.55 6.25
N LEU A 346 -2.07 -0.96 5.33
CA LEU A 346 -2.39 -2.36 5.04
C LEU A 346 -1.58 -2.95 3.87
N GLY A 347 -0.81 -2.15 3.14
CA GLY A 347 -0.13 -2.59 1.92
C GLY A 347 -1.11 -2.98 0.81
N LEU A 348 -2.23 -2.26 0.68
CA LEU A 348 -3.30 -2.56 -0.27
C LEU A 348 -3.53 -1.41 -1.24
N GLN A 349 -3.95 -1.76 -2.44
CA GLN A 349 -4.46 -0.81 -3.43
C GLN A 349 -5.67 -1.40 -4.16
N GLY A 350 -6.54 -0.53 -4.66
CA GLY A 350 -7.69 -0.97 -5.43
C GLY A 350 -8.50 0.18 -5.99
N ARG A 351 -9.44 -0.15 -6.85
CA ARG A 351 -10.37 0.77 -7.49
C ARG A 351 -11.79 0.26 -7.27
N LEU A 352 -12.61 1.09 -6.61
CA LEU A 352 -14.03 0.84 -6.43
C LEU A 352 -14.80 1.21 -7.71
N ASP A 353 -15.94 0.58 -7.95
CA ASP A 353 -16.77 0.96 -9.10
C ASP A 353 -17.53 2.27 -8.83
N TYR A 354 -18.06 2.45 -7.61
CA TYR A 354 -18.84 3.61 -7.25
C TYR A 354 -18.69 3.99 -5.77
N MET A 355 -18.64 5.29 -5.48
CA MET A 355 -18.63 5.83 -4.12
C MET A 355 -19.37 7.16 -4.04
N GLN A 356 -20.02 7.47 -2.92
CA GLN A 356 -20.44 8.80 -2.56
C GLN A 356 -19.23 9.66 -2.15
N ARG A 357 -19.20 10.92 -2.56
CA ARG A 357 -18.08 11.85 -2.31
C ARG A 357 -17.75 12.00 -0.81
N ASP A 358 -18.76 11.94 0.05
CA ASP A 358 -18.60 12.01 1.51
C ASP A 358 -18.12 10.68 2.13
N MET A 359 -17.94 9.65 1.30
CA MET A 359 -17.56 8.27 1.68
C MET A 359 -18.59 7.59 2.61
N SER A 360 -19.83 8.05 2.62
CA SER A 360 -20.90 7.44 3.42
C SER A 360 -21.34 6.08 2.89
N SER A 361 -21.11 5.84 1.59
CA SER A 361 -21.44 4.58 0.96
C SER A 361 -20.65 4.30 -0.30
N PHE A 362 -20.49 3.01 -0.62
CA PHE A 362 -19.91 2.57 -1.88
C PHE A 362 -20.60 1.31 -2.43
N ILE A 363 -20.45 1.09 -3.71
CA ILE A 363 -20.95 -0.09 -4.43
C ILE A 363 -19.81 -0.72 -5.19
N GLU A 364 -19.66 -2.02 -5.04
CA GLU A 364 -18.84 -2.87 -5.91
C GLU A 364 -19.75 -3.65 -6.84
N MET A 365 -19.49 -3.61 -8.14
CA MET A 365 -20.34 -4.23 -9.14
C MET A 365 -19.77 -5.54 -9.67
N LYS A 366 -20.62 -6.52 -9.90
CA LYS A 366 -20.26 -7.80 -10.48
C LYS A 366 -21.21 -8.17 -11.62
N SER A 367 -20.67 -8.40 -12.80
CA SER A 367 -21.43 -8.87 -13.97
C SER A 367 -21.57 -10.38 -14.01
N GLY A 368 -20.80 -11.11 -13.21
CA GLY A 368 -20.81 -12.57 -13.14
C GLY A 368 -22.01 -13.14 -12.40
N LYS A 369 -22.03 -14.48 -12.28
CA LYS A 369 -23.03 -15.20 -11.49
C LYS A 369 -22.70 -15.08 -10.00
N ALA A 370 -23.73 -14.93 -9.16
CA ALA A 370 -23.68 -15.21 -7.74
C ALA A 370 -23.79 -16.74 -7.51
N ASP A 371 -23.65 -17.17 -6.25
CA ASP A 371 -23.85 -18.58 -5.91
C ASP A 371 -25.35 -18.89 -5.77
N GLU A 372 -25.76 -19.95 -6.44
CA GLU A 372 -27.16 -20.43 -6.44
C GLU A 372 -27.24 -21.72 -5.61
N TYR A 373 -27.79 -21.64 -4.41
CA TYR A 373 -28.01 -22.81 -3.58
C TYR A 373 -29.34 -23.48 -3.93
N ALA A 374 -29.27 -24.61 -4.64
CA ALA A 374 -30.41 -25.37 -5.13
C ALA A 374 -31.45 -25.76 -4.05
N ILE A 375 -31.02 -25.93 -2.79
CA ILE A 375 -31.88 -26.38 -1.69
C ILE A 375 -32.83 -25.27 -1.17
N ARG A 376 -32.51 -23.98 -1.42
CA ARG A 376 -33.29 -22.85 -0.91
C ARG A 376 -33.78 -21.87 -1.98
N GLY A 377 -33.37 -22.05 -3.24
CA GLY A 377 -33.65 -21.09 -4.31
C GLY A 377 -33.09 -19.68 -4.02
N LYS A 378 -32.12 -19.56 -3.10
CA LYS A 378 -31.57 -18.30 -2.66
C LYS A 378 -30.27 -18.03 -3.42
N ILE A 379 -30.18 -16.87 -4.00
CA ILE A 379 -28.96 -16.37 -4.64
C ILE A 379 -28.16 -15.64 -3.57
N GLU A 380 -26.89 -16.02 -3.39
CA GLU A 380 -25.99 -15.40 -2.40
C GLU A 380 -24.70 -14.89 -3.06
N PRO A 381 -24.10 -13.81 -2.52
CA PRO A 381 -22.83 -13.32 -2.99
C PRO A 381 -21.71 -14.36 -2.80
N LYS A 382 -20.82 -14.45 -3.77
CA LYS A 382 -19.62 -15.29 -3.66
C LYS A 382 -18.70 -14.81 -2.55
N GLU A 383 -18.01 -15.75 -1.90
CA GLU A 383 -17.16 -15.43 -0.75
C GLU A 383 -16.03 -14.45 -1.10
N ASN A 384 -15.33 -14.66 -2.23
CA ASN A 384 -14.31 -13.74 -2.69
C ASN A 384 -14.85 -12.31 -2.93
N ASN A 385 -16.09 -12.16 -3.40
CA ASN A 385 -16.69 -10.84 -3.59
C ASN A 385 -17.03 -10.17 -2.25
N LYS A 386 -17.46 -10.95 -1.23
CA LYS A 386 -17.66 -10.44 0.14
C LYS A 386 -16.33 -9.96 0.74
N VAL A 387 -15.27 -10.77 0.60
CA VAL A 387 -13.92 -10.40 1.07
C VAL A 387 -13.43 -9.13 0.40
N GLN A 388 -13.65 -8.97 -0.91
CA GLN A 388 -13.29 -7.73 -1.63
C GLN A 388 -13.96 -6.49 -0.99
N MET A 389 -15.23 -6.59 -0.62
CA MET A 389 -15.96 -5.53 0.06
C MET A 389 -15.35 -5.19 1.42
N LEU A 390 -15.00 -6.21 2.22
CA LEU A 390 -14.39 -6.02 3.54
C LEU A 390 -13.01 -5.36 3.42
N LEU A 391 -12.21 -5.75 2.42
CA LEU A 391 -10.91 -5.13 2.15
C LEU A 391 -11.06 -3.64 1.79
N TYR A 392 -12.07 -3.26 1.00
CA TYR A 392 -12.33 -1.84 0.72
C TYR A 392 -12.79 -1.09 1.96
N GLN A 393 -13.60 -1.68 2.83
CA GLN A 393 -13.97 -1.05 4.11
C GLN A 393 -12.73 -0.82 4.99
N ALA A 394 -11.85 -1.82 5.10
CA ALA A 394 -10.59 -1.68 5.83
C ALA A 394 -9.69 -0.58 5.22
N VAL A 395 -9.60 -0.48 3.89
CA VAL A 395 -8.86 0.59 3.22
C VAL A 395 -9.43 1.96 3.55
N LEU A 396 -10.75 2.14 3.55
CA LEU A 396 -11.37 3.41 3.91
C LEU A 396 -11.13 3.78 5.37
N GLU A 397 -11.11 2.79 6.27
CA GLU A 397 -10.81 3.02 7.68
C GLU A 397 -9.34 3.44 7.89
N TYR A 398 -8.39 2.66 7.38
CA TYR A 398 -6.96 2.88 7.64
C TYR A 398 -6.32 3.98 6.78
N ALA A 399 -6.83 4.24 5.57
CA ALA A 399 -6.31 5.29 4.70
C ALA A 399 -7.02 6.63 4.88
N MET A 400 -8.34 6.61 5.14
CA MET A 400 -9.19 7.81 5.14
C MET A 400 -9.77 8.14 6.52
N GLY A 401 -9.53 7.30 7.53
CA GLY A 401 -10.03 7.49 8.90
C GLY A 401 -11.56 7.36 9.02
N LYS A 402 -12.21 6.67 8.08
CA LYS A 402 -13.66 6.43 8.10
C LYS A 402 -13.98 5.16 8.87
N ASP A 403 -14.70 5.29 9.99
CA ASP A 403 -15.19 4.14 10.74
C ASP A 403 -16.06 3.26 9.82
N HIS A 404 -15.67 1.99 9.65
CA HIS A 404 -16.37 1.02 8.81
C HIS A 404 -17.85 0.89 9.18
N ARG A 405 -18.22 1.10 10.45
CA ARG A 405 -19.63 1.06 10.94
C ARG A 405 -20.49 2.19 10.38
N GLN A 406 -19.86 3.27 9.92
CA GLN A 406 -20.55 4.43 9.34
C GLN A 406 -20.61 4.37 7.81
N VAL A 407 -19.87 3.45 7.18
CA VAL A 407 -19.83 3.30 5.73
C VAL A 407 -20.79 2.19 5.30
N LYS A 408 -21.80 2.54 4.53
CA LYS A 408 -22.71 1.57 3.92
C LYS A 408 -22.06 1.01 2.67
N SER A 409 -21.89 -0.29 2.60
CA SER A 409 -21.27 -0.94 1.43
C SER A 409 -22.21 -1.97 0.83
N TYR A 410 -22.24 -2.02 -0.48
CA TYR A 410 -23.15 -2.85 -1.24
C TYR A 410 -22.43 -3.57 -2.37
N LEU A 411 -22.84 -4.81 -2.59
CA LEU A 411 -22.43 -5.63 -3.72
C LEU A 411 -23.58 -5.73 -4.71
N LEU A 412 -23.39 -5.19 -5.92
CA LEU A 412 -24.39 -5.18 -6.99
C LEU A 412 -24.08 -6.26 -8.01
N TYR A 413 -24.97 -7.25 -8.16
CA TYR A 413 -24.92 -8.20 -9.27
C TYR A 413 -25.80 -7.71 -10.42
N THR A 414 -25.20 -7.31 -11.53
CA THR A 414 -25.94 -6.80 -12.68
C THR A 414 -26.59 -7.87 -13.55
N ARG A 415 -26.19 -9.15 -13.35
CA ARG A 415 -26.91 -10.29 -13.96
C ARG A 415 -28.31 -10.48 -13.37
N TYR A 416 -28.52 -9.97 -12.16
CA TYR A 416 -29.77 -9.94 -11.42
C TYR A 416 -29.99 -8.52 -10.89
N PRO A 417 -31.22 -8.01 -10.73
CA PRO A 417 -31.42 -6.69 -10.11
C PRO A 417 -31.28 -6.78 -8.57
N LEU A 418 -30.13 -7.30 -8.09
CA LEU A 418 -29.92 -7.60 -6.68
C LEU A 418 -28.76 -6.78 -6.10
N LEU A 419 -29.05 -6.19 -4.95
CA LEU A 419 -28.12 -5.40 -4.15
C LEU A 419 -27.99 -6.06 -2.76
N TYR A 420 -26.76 -6.48 -2.42
CA TYR A 420 -26.47 -7.10 -1.14
C TYR A 420 -25.71 -6.14 -0.24
N PRO A 421 -26.24 -5.79 0.96
CA PRO A 421 -25.48 -5.04 1.93
C PRO A 421 -24.35 -5.91 2.50
N ALA A 422 -23.13 -5.40 2.52
CA ALA A 422 -22.07 -6.00 3.31
C ALA A 422 -22.27 -5.59 4.78
N ARG A 423 -22.25 -6.56 5.65
CA ARG A 423 -22.26 -6.37 7.11
C ARG A 423 -21.00 -7.00 7.65
N PRO A 424 -19.96 -6.21 7.93
CA PRO A 424 -18.80 -6.75 8.60
C PRO A 424 -19.22 -7.27 9.97
N SER A 425 -18.86 -8.49 10.27
CA SER A 425 -18.95 -9.08 11.60
C SER A 425 -17.53 -9.15 12.16
N TRP A 426 -17.03 -8.02 12.64
CA TRP A 426 -15.79 -7.99 13.41
C TRP A 426 -16.07 -8.36 14.87
#